data_9df47e225082f944d070f0ac92341d96
#
_entry.id   9df47e225082f944d070f0ac92341d96
#
_cell.length_a   1.000
_cell.length_b   1.000
_cell.length_c   1.000
_cell.angle_alpha   90.00
_cell.angle_beta   90.00
_cell.angle_gamma   90.00
#
_symmetry.space_group_name_H-M   'P 1'
#
loop_
_entity.id
_entity.type
_entity.pdbx_description
1 polymer ?
#
loop_
_entity_poly.entity_id
_entity_poly.type
_entity_poly.pdbx_seq_one_letter_code
_entity_poly.pdbx_strand_id
1 'polypeptide(L)'
;MTTNNKAVFLDRDGVLNEEIGTYVWEPDKFIICAGVPESLARLKAAGYYLIVITNQAGIAKKLYTAADVQACHAKLQSACGGILDALYFADAHPSVSESILRKPASGMLEKAVARFNLDVSQCWIVGDRLRDMQAGAAVGVRGILVGETEVGDFAPRVADLRAAADIILGM
;
A
#
# COMPACT_ATOMS: atom_id res chain seq x y z
N MET A 1 -24.16 -0.01 -16.24
CA MET A 1 -24.14 0.32 -14.80
C MET A 1 -22.73 0.74 -14.43
N THR A 2 -22.54 1.98 -14.09
CA THR A 2 -21.27 2.45 -13.52
C THR A 2 -21.15 1.87 -12.11
N THR A 3 -20.33 0.85 -11.94
CA THR A 3 -20.02 0.32 -10.61
C THR A 3 -19.13 1.35 -9.91
N ASN A 4 -19.64 1.96 -8.86
CA ASN A 4 -18.91 2.94 -8.04
C ASN A 4 -17.99 2.24 -7.02
N ASN A 5 -17.23 1.24 -7.45
CA ASN A 5 -16.27 0.59 -6.57
C ASN A 5 -15.09 1.52 -6.30
N LYS A 6 -14.77 1.69 -5.05
CA LYS A 6 -13.67 2.56 -4.59
C LYS A 6 -12.68 1.79 -3.75
N ALA A 7 -11.42 2.20 -3.78
CA ALA A 7 -10.35 1.51 -3.07
C ALA A 7 -9.40 2.47 -2.37
N VAL A 8 -8.76 1.98 -1.32
CA VAL A 8 -7.54 2.56 -0.77
C VAL A 8 -6.40 1.60 -1.09
N PHE A 9 -5.47 2.07 -1.89
CA PHE A 9 -4.19 1.40 -2.13
C PHE A 9 -3.24 1.74 -1.01
N LEU A 10 -2.61 0.73 -0.43
CA LEU A 10 -1.81 0.85 0.79
C LEU A 10 -0.41 0.32 0.54
N ASP A 11 0.61 1.16 0.70
CA ASP A 11 1.96 0.63 0.82
C ASP A 11 2.08 -0.16 2.13
N ARG A 12 3.03 -1.07 2.19
CA ARG A 12 3.24 -1.94 3.33
C ARG A 12 4.23 -1.30 4.31
N ASP A 13 5.50 -1.30 3.94
CA ASP A 13 6.58 -0.85 4.81
C ASP A 13 6.52 0.68 5.00
N GLY A 14 6.47 1.14 6.24
CA GLY A 14 6.32 2.55 6.60
C GLY A 14 4.89 3.08 6.66
N VAL A 15 3.88 2.25 6.34
CA VAL A 15 2.44 2.58 6.42
C VAL A 15 1.69 1.57 7.27
N LEU A 16 1.73 0.30 6.91
CA LEU A 16 1.03 -0.79 7.60
C LEU A 16 1.91 -1.44 8.67
N ASN A 17 3.20 -1.55 8.42
CA ASN A 17 4.21 -2.00 9.37
C ASN A 17 5.34 -0.99 9.49
N GLU A 18 6.05 -1.07 10.60
CA GLU A 18 7.19 -0.21 10.89
C GLU A 18 8.31 -0.40 9.87
N GLU A 19 8.88 0.71 9.41
CA GLU A 19 10.11 0.73 8.61
C GLU A 19 11.30 0.61 9.58
N ILE A 20 12.16 -0.38 9.34
CA ILE A 20 13.31 -0.67 10.21
C ILE A 20 14.66 -0.37 9.56
N GLY A 21 14.66 0.33 8.41
CA GLY A 21 15.89 0.69 7.68
C GLY A 21 16.48 -0.45 6.85
N THR A 22 15.85 -1.62 6.83
CA THR A 22 16.21 -2.79 6.03
C THR A 22 14.95 -3.54 5.57
N TYR A 23 15.12 -4.63 4.82
CA TYR A 23 13.98 -5.43 4.37
C TYR A 23 13.26 -6.12 5.54
N VAL A 24 11.93 -6.00 5.58
CA VAL A 24 11.07 -6.68 6.55
C VAL A 24 10.43 -7.89 5.87
N TRP A 25 10.92 -9.07 6.15
CA TRP A 25 10.45 -10.32 5.55
C TRP A 25 10.21 -11.45 6.56
N GLU A 26 10.74 -11.32 7.77
CA GLU A 26 10.51 -12.25 8.87
C GLU A 26 9.26 -11.83 9.63
N PRO A 27 8.24 -12.70 9.81
CA PRO A 27 7.03 -12.34 10.55
C PRO A 27 7.28 -11.80 11.96
N ASP A 28 8.32 -12.30 12.63
CA ASP A 28 8.68 -11.84 13.99
C ASP A 28 9.18 -10.39 14.02
N LYS A 29 9.78 -9.93 12.92
CA LYS A 29 10.23 -8.54 12.75
C LYS A 29 9.20 -7.64 12.08
N PHE A 30 8.09 -8.21 11.65
CA PHE A 30 6.98 -7.47 11.04
C PHE A 30 6.10 -6.89 12.13
N ILE A 31 6.37 -5.64 12.51
CA ILE A 31 5.64 -4.91 13.56
C ILE A 31 4.56 -4.06 12.90
N ILE A 32 3.30 -4.34 13.18
CA ILE A 32 2.17 -3.58 12.66
C ILE A 32 2.13 -2.22 13.36
N CYS A 33 2.02 -1.14 12.60
CA CYS A 33 1.94 0.20 13.15
C CYS A 33 0.68 0.39 14.00
N ALA A 34 0.79 1.19 15.06
CA ALA A 34 -0.31 1.48 15.95
C ALA A 34 -1.50 2.09 15.19
N GLY A 35 -2.71 1.63 15.49
CA GLY A 35 -3.95 2.14 14.90
C GLY A 35 -4.24 1.66 13.47
N VAL A 36 -3.40 0.78 12.90
CA VAL A 36 -3.64 0.23 11.55
C VAL A 36 -4.90 -0.63 11.50
N PRO A 37 -5.11 -1.62 12.38
CA PRO A 37 -6.33 -2.43 12.32
C PRO A 37 -7.61 -1.60 12.41
N GLU A 38 -7.66 -0.63 13.30
CA GLU A 38 -8.82 0.25 13.51
C GLU A 38 -9.07 1.17 12.29
N SER A 39 -8.00 1.71 11.72
CA SER A 39 -8.09 2.57 10.53
C SER A 39 -8.59 1.80 9.32
N LEU A 40 -8.09 0.59 9.11
CA LEU A 40 -8.54 -0.30 8.04
C LEU A 40 -10.02 -0.71 8.23
N ALA A 41 -10.42 -1.00 9.45
CA ALA A 41 -11.82 -1.34 9.76
C ALA A 41 -12.77 -0.18 9.42
N ARG A 42 -12.39 1.07 9.74
CA ARG A 42 -13.14 2.28 9.39
C ARG A 42 -13.28 2.46 7.88
N LEU A 43 -12.19 2.32 7.14
CA LEU A 43 -12.19 2.41 5.68
C LEU A 43 -13.03 1.31 5.05
N LYS A 44 -12.93 0.08 5.57
CA LYS A 44 -13.73 -1.06 5.11
C LYS A 44 -15.23 -0.82 5.33
N ALA A 45 -15.60 -0.34 6.53
CA ALA A 45 -16.99 0.00 6.87
C ALA A 45 -17.57 1.11 5.96
N ALA A 46 -16.72 2.01 5.47
CA ALA A 46 -17.09 3.04 4.50
C ALA A 46 -17.16 2.54 3.03
N GLY A 47 -16.98 1.23 2.82
CA GLY A 47 -17.15 0.60 1.51
C GLY A 47 -15.93 0.61 0.61
N TYR A 48 -14.73 0.89 1.13
CA TYR A 48 -13.50 0.80 0.35
C TYR A 48 -13.00 -0.64 0.23
N TYR A 49 -12.53 -1.02 -0.95
CA TYR A 49 -11.58 -2.12 -1.09
C TYR A 49 -10.25 -1.71 -0.49
N LEU A 50 -9.62 -2.62 0.25
CA LEU A 50 -8.32 -2.41 0.88
C LEU A 50 -7.27 -3.25 0.16
N ILE A 51 -6.41 -2.62 -0.60
CA ILE A 51 -5.50 -3.28 -1.53
C ILE A 51 -4.06 -2.92 -1.18
N VAL A 52 -3.29 -3.91 -0.74
CA VAL A 52 -1.86 -3.71 -0.44
C VAL A 52 -1.06 -3.75 -1.73
N ILE A 53 -0.21 -2.73 -1.93
CA ILE A 53 0.71 -2.62 -3.06
C ILE A 53 2.11 -2.30 -2.56
N THR A 54 3.07 -3.21 -2.71
CA THR A 54 4.39 -3.08 -2.10
C THR A 54 5.52 -3.49 -3.03
N ASN A 55 6.61 -2.71 -3.01
CA ASN A 55 7.86 -3.12 -3.66
C ASN A 55 8.62 -4.05 -2.71
N GLN A 56 9.01 -5.23 -3.22
CA GLN A 56 9.71 -6.27 -2.46
C GLN A 56 10.99 -6.70 -3.18
N ALA A 57 11.89 -5.74 -3.37
CA ALA A 57 13.12 -5.88 -4.17
C ALA A 57 14.11 -6.91 -3.61
N GLY A 58 14.02 -7.27 -2.34
CA GLY A 58 14.87 -8.30 -1.73
C GLY A 58 14.69 -9.68 -2.36
N ILE A 59 13.55 -9.95 -3.01
CA ILE A 59 13.32 -11.19 -3.75
C ILE A 59 14.30 -11.27 -4.94
N ALA A 60 14.40 -10.23 -5.75
CA ALA A 60 15.35 -10.17 -6.86
C ALA A 60 16.81 -10.32 -6.38
N LYS A 61 17.10 -9.81 -5.19
CA LYS A 61 18.42 -9.91 -4.54
C LYS A 61 18.65 -11.25 -3.83
N LYS A 62 17.68 -12.18 -3.87
CA LYS A 62 17.73 -13.50 -3.22
C LYS A 62 17.91 -13.43 -1.69
N LEU A 63 17.42 -12.37 -1.07
CA LEU A 63 17.48 -12.19 0.40
C LEU A 63 16.31 -12.89 1.10
N TYR A 64 15.17 -13.00 0.42
CA TYR A 64 13.96 -13.68 0.87
C TYR A 64 13.09 -14.07 -0.33
N THR A 65 12.00 -14.76 -0.09
CA THR A 65 11.15 -15.34 -1.12
C THR A 65 9.74 -14.71 -1.15
N ALA A 66 8.97 -15.00 -2.20
CA ALA A 66 7.55 -14.66 -2.25
C ALA A 66 6.75 -15.31 -1.10
N ALA A 67 7.14 -16.50 -0.64
CA ALA A 67 6.49 -17.15 0.50
C ALA A 67 6.68 -16.36 1.81
N ASP A 68 7.85 -15.73 2.00
CA ASP A 68 8.11 -14.88 3.16
C ASP A 68 7.23 -13.61 3.12
N VAL A 69 7.05 -13.01 1.94
CA VAL A 69 6.11 -11.88 1.75
C VAL A 69 4.68 -12.30 2.11
N GLN A 70 4.25 -13.47 1.67
CA GLN A 70 2.93 -14.02 2.00
C GLN A 70 2.77 -14.32 3.50
N ALA A 71 3.82 -14.78 4.18
CA ALA A 71 3.80 -15.03 5.62
C ALA A 71 3.60 -13.72 6.42
N CYS A 72 4.31 -12.65 6.05
CA CYS A 72 4.08 -11.32 6.63
C CYS A 72 2.66 -10.81 6.37
N HIS A 73 2.15 -11.01 5.15
CA HIS A 73 0.78 -10.63 4.80
C HIS A 73 -0.26 -11.42 5.61
N ALA A 74 -0.04 -12.71 5.82
CA ALA A 74 -0.93 -13.54 6.65
C ALA A 74 -1.00 -13.04 8.09
N LYS A 75 0.13 -12.61 8.66
CA LYS A 75 0.18 -11.97 9.99
C LYS A 75 -0.63 -10.67 10.00
N LEU A 76 -0.48 -9.82 8.99
CA LEU A 76 -1.25 -8.59 8.85
C LEU A 76 -2.74 -8.86 8.72
N GLN A 77 -3.15 -9.80 7.86
CA GLN A 77 -4.53 -10.21 7.68
C GLN A 77 -5.15 -10.69 9.00
N SER A 78 -4.43 -11.55 9.73
CA SER A 78 -4.89 -12.05 11.03
C SER A 78 -5.13 -10.91 12.03
N ALA A 79 -4.20 -9.97 12.13
CA ALA A 79 -4.31 -8.81 13.02
C ALA A 79 -5.43 -7.85 12.64
N CYS A 80 -5.80 -7.79 11.36
CA CYS A 80 -6.84 -6.91 10.84
C CYS A 80 -8.19 -7.61 10.62
N GLY A 81 -8.36 -8.83 11.10
CA GLY A 81 -9.63 -9.57 10.97
C GLY A 81 -9.95 -10.05 9.56
N GLY A 82 -8.95 -10.22 8.69
CA GLY A 82 -9.12 -10.75 7.34
C GLY A 82 -9.75 -9.78 6.33
N ILE A 83 -9.71 -8.47 6.59
CA ILE A 83 -10.45 -7.47 5.81
C ILE A 83 -9.71 -6.91 4.59
N LEU A 84 -8.43 -7.26 4.40
CA LEU A 84 -7.69 -6.86 3.22
C LEU A 84 -8.15 -7.68 2.01
N ASP A 85 -8.43 -7.00 0.89
CA ASP A 85 -9.05 -7.62 -0.29
C ASP A 85 -8.02 -8.20 -1.26
N ALA A 86 -6.82 -7.62 -1.34
CA ALA A 86 -5.75 -8.10 -2.20
C ALA A 86 -4.37 -7.65 -1.75
N LEU A 87 -3.37 -8.44 -2.14
CA LEU A 87 -1.95 -8.11 -2.06
C LEU A 87 -1.35 -8.19 -3.47
N TYR A 88 -0.71 -7.10 -3.89
CA TYR A 88 0.19 -7.08 -5.04
C TYR A 88 1.59 -6.69 -4.57
N PHE A 89 2.59 -7.40 -5.04
CA PHE A 89 3.98 -7.02 -4.76
C PHE A 89 4.84 -7.12 -6.02
N ALA A 90 5.80 -6.21 -6.14
CA ALA A 90 6.80 -6.21 -7.19
C ALA A 90 8.10 -6.79 -6.64
N ASP A 91 8.55 -7.87 -7.24
CA ASP A 91 9.74 -8.62 -6.83
C ASP A 91 11.03 -8.14 -7.55
N ALA A 92 10.90 -7.24 -8.53
CA ALA A 92 12.02 -6.75 -9.31
C ALA A 92 12.84 -5.67 -8.58
N HIS A 93 14.13 -5.63 -8.89
CA HIS A 93 15.03 -4.54 -8.54
C HIS A 93 15.73 -4.01 -9.80
N PRO A 94 15.92 -2.68 -9.97
CA PRO A 94 16.53 -2.12 -11.18
C PRO A 94 17.92 -2.67 -11.52
N SER A 95 18.69 -3.11 -10.51
CA SER A 95 20.00 -3.74 -10.73
C SER A 95 19.93 -5.14 -11.33
N VAL A 96 18.75 -5.77 -11.38
CA VAL A 96 18.54 -7.14 -11.88
C VAL A 96 17.65 -7.13 -13.12
N SER A 97 16.51 -6.44 -13.05
CA SER A 97 15.55 -6.34 -14.14
C SER A 97 14.62 -5.14 -13.96
N GLU A 98 14.08 -4.63 -15.08
CA GLU A 98 13.00 -3.65 -15.04
C GLU A 98 11.64 -4.37 -14.90
N SER A 99 10.69 -3.70 -14.26
CA SER A 99 9.34 -4.22 -14.11
C SER A 99 8.30 -3.09 -14.09
N ILE A 100 7.26 -3.25 -14.90
CA ILE A 100 6.10 -2.36 -14.90
C ILE A 100 5.27 -2.44 -13.61
N LEU A 101 5.52 -3.45 -12.79
CA LEU A 101 4.84 -3.61 -11.49
C LEU A 101 5.50 -2.79 -10.38
N ARG A 102 6.82 -2.52 -10.51
CA ARG A 102 7.56 -1.81 -9.47
C ARG A 102 7.22 -0.33 -9.47
N LYS A 103 6.70 0.19 -8.34
CA LYS A 103 6.52 1.63 -8.13
C LYS A 103 7.85 2.39 -8.32
N PRO A 104 7.89 3.49 -9.06
CA PRO A 104 6.78 4.38 -9.44
C PRO A 104 5.94 3.95 -10.66
N ALA A 105 6.20 2.82 -11.30
CA ALA A 105 5.32 2.31 -12.34
C ALA A 105 3.96 1.88 -11.75
N SER A 106 2.91 1.95 -12.55
CA SER A 106 1.51 1.82 -12.14
C SER A 106 0.92 0.41 -12.26
N GLY A 107 1.68 -0.56 -12.73
CA GLY A 107 1.15 -1.88 -13.11
C GLY A 107 0.40 -2.63 -12.01
N MET A 108 0.79 -2.49 -10.74
CA MET A 108 0.03 -3.10 -9.64
C MET A 108 -1.35 -2.44 -9.47
N LEU A 109 -1.42 -1.11 -9.60
CA LEU A 109 -2.67 -0.36 -9.51
C LEU A 109 -3.57 -0.70 -10.71
N GLU A 110 -3.05 -0.74 -11.92
CA GLU A 110 -3.80 -1.06 -13.14
C GLU A 110 -4.44 -2.45 -13.05
N LYS A 111 -3.68 -3.44 -12.54
CA LYS A 111 -4.22 -4.79 -12.29
C LYS A 111 -5.39 -4.76 -11.31
N ALA A 112 -5.27 -4.01 -10.23
CA ALA A 112 -6.32 -3.92 -9.22
C ALA A 112 -7.54 -3.15 -9.77
N VAL A 113 -7.33 -2.05 -10.49
CA VAL A 113 -8.40 -1.26 -11.13
C VAL A 113 -9.23 -2.17 -12.05
N ALA A 114 -8.58 -2.96 -12.89
CA ALA A 114 -9.26 -3.89 -13.79
C ALA A 114 -9.98 -5.01 -13.01
N ARG A 115 -9.32 -5.62 -12.02
CA ARG A 115 -9.86 -6.75 -11.26
C ARG A 115 -11.10 -6.39 -10.45
N PHE A 116 -11.08 -5.23 -9.80
CA PHE A 116 -12.15 -4.80 -8.90
C PHE A 116 -13.11 -3.81 -9.57
N ASN A 117 -12.90 -3.50 -10.85
CA ASN A 117 -13.69 -2.53 -11.61
C ASN A 117 -13.83 -1.21 -10.84
N LEU A 118 -12.68 -0.60 -10.52
CA LEU A 118 -12.62 0.58 -9.67
C LEU A 118 -12.87 1.89 -10.44
N ASP A 119 -13.56 2.80 -9.80
CA ASP A 119 -13.61 4.21 -10.20
C ASP A 119 -12.41 4.94 -9.58
N VAL A 120 -11.37 5.18 -10.37
CA VAL A 120 -10.11 5.77 -9.90
C VAL A 120 -10.31 7.16 -9.28
N SER A 121 -11.34 7.90 -9.71
CA SER A 121 -11.66 9.23 -9.16
C SER A 121 -12.09 9.18 -7.69
N GLN A 122 -12.56 8.01 -7.22
CA GLN A 122 -12.95 7.75 -5.85
C GLN A 122 -11.90 6.98 -5.04
N CYS A 123 -10.77 6.65 -5.68
CA CYS A 123 -9.71 5.90 -5.04
C CYS A 123 -8.64 6.79 -4.41
N TRP A 124 -7.92 6.21 -3.46
CA TRP A 124 -6.80 6.84 -2.77
C TRP A 124 -5.59 5.90 -2.76
N ILE A 125 -4.38 6.47 -2.74
CA ILE A 125 -3.15 5.75 -2.43
C ILE A 125 -2.51 6.38 -1.19
N VAL A 126 -2.14 5.53 -0.24
CA VAL A 126 -1.43 5.93 0.98
C VAL A 126 -0.06 5.26 0.97
N GLY A 127 0.99 6.06 1.00
CA GLY A 127 2.37 5.59 0.94
C GLY A 127 3.31 6.52 1.69
N ASP A 128 4.53 6.05 1.98
CA ASP A 128 5.56 6.81 2.68
C ASP A 128 6.64 7.38 1.74
N ARG A 129 6.54 7.08 0.43
CA ARG A 129 7.51 7.50 -0.59
C ARG A 129 6.84 8.22 -1.76
N LEU A 130 7.57 9.14 -2.37
CA LEU A 130 7.11 9.83 -3.59
C LEU A 130 6.78 8.87 -4.72
N ARG A 131 7.47 7.73 -4.83
CA ARG A 131 7.16 6.69 -5.82
C ARG A 131 5.75 6.13 -5.69
N ASP A 132 5.18 6.11 -4.49
CA ASP A 132 3.79 5.71 -4.26
C ASP A 132 2.84 6.74 -4.88
N MET A 133 3.11 8.00 -4.62
CA MET A 133 2.35 9.13 -5.14
C MET A 133 2.41 9.19 -6.66
N GLN A 134 3.59 8.95 -7.24
CA GLN A 134 3.80 8.90 -8.69
C GLN A 134 3.01 7.76 -9.33
N ALA A 135 3.04 6.56 -8.72
CA ALA A 135 2.27 5.42 -9.21
C ALA A 135 0.76 5.68 -9.19
N GLY A 136 0.24 6.32 -8.13
CA GLY A 136 -1.16 6.73 -8.03
C GLY A 136 -1.54 7.77 -9.09
N ALA A 137 -0.73 8.81 -9.23
CA ALA A 137 -0.95 9.89 -10.20
C ALA A 137 -1.00 9.37 -11.64
N ALA A 138 -0.18 8.38 -11.97
CA ALA A 138 -0.13 7.79 -13.31
C ALA A 138 -1.48 7.15 -13.74
N VAL A 139 -2.32 6.77 -12.80
CA VAL A 139 -3.65 6.19 -13.07
C VAL A 139 -4.81 7.10 -12.60
N GLY A 140 -4.52 8.32 -12.17
CA GLY A 140 -5.54 9.29 -11.72
C GLY A 140 -6.05 9.07 -10.29
N VAL A 141 -5.30 8.35 -9.46
CA VAL A 141 -5.62 8.11 -8.05
C VAL A 141 -4.98 9.18 -7.18
N ARG A 142 -5.76 9.72 -6.23
CA ARG A 142 -5.28 10.74 -5.28
C ARG A 142 -4.35 10.12 -4.24
N GLY A 143 -3.26 10.84 -3.90
CA GLY A 143 -2.25 10.36 -2.97
C GLY A 143 -2.28 11.07 -1.62
N ILE A 144 -1.93 10.33 -0.56
CA ILE A 144 -1.62 10.84 0.78
C ILE A 144 -0.26 10.31 1.19
N LEU A 145 0.67 11.20 1.48
CA LEU A 145 2.01 10.85 1.93
C LEU A 145 2.05 10.72 3.46
N VAL A 146 2.59 9.61 3.95
CA VAL A 146 2.71 9.32 5.39
C VAL A 146 4.15 9.55 5.85
N GLY A 147 4.31 10.19 7.00
CA GLY A 147 5.60 10.40 7.64
C GLY A 147 6.45 11.48 6.98
N GLU A 148 7.71 11.53 7.37
CA GLU A 148 8.67 12.58 7.00
C GLU A 148 9.87 12.04 6.21
N THR A 149 9.82 10.80 5.74
CA THR A 149 10.94 10.13 5.07
C THR A 149 11.32 10.83 3.76
N GLU A 150 10.32 11.34 3.03
CA GLU A 150 10.56 12.08 1.80
C GLU A 150 10.65 13.58 2.05
N VAL A 151 11.66 14.21 1.47
CA VAL A 151 11.84 15.66 1.51
C VAL A 151 11.04 16.30 0.37
N GLY A 152 10.34 17.39 0.66
CA GLY A 152 9.59 18.17 -0.34
C GLY A 152 8.14 18.44 0.05
N ASP A 153 7.51 19.32 -0.71
CA ASP A 153 6.16 19.82 -0.45
C ASP A 153 5.12 18.95 -1.16
N PHE A 154 4.87 17.76 -0.66
CA PHE A 154 3.72 16.96 -1.11
C PHE A 154 2.56 17.13 -0.13
N ALA A 155 1.38 17.45 -0.65
CA ALA A 155 0.16 17.60 0.14
C ALA A 155 -0.97 16.73 -0.45
N PRO A 156 -1.78 16.07 0.40
CA PRO A 156 -1.68 16.07 1.86
C PRO A 156 -0.55 15.14 2.36
N ARG A 157 0.10 15.57 3.45
CA ARG A 157 1.07 14.78 4.22
C ARG A 157 0.56 14.63 5.64
N VAL A 158 0.63 13.44 6.18
CA VAL A 158 0.10 13.09 7.50
C VAL A 158 1.09 12.23 8.28
N ALA A 159 0.87 12.11 9.59
CA ALA A 159 1.77 11.35 10.45
C ALA A 159 1.66 9.83 10.26
N ASP A 160 0.44 9.32 10.05
CA ASP A 160 0.13 7.90 10.04
C ASP A 160 -1.13 7.56 9.25
N LEU A 161 -1.45 6.26 9.17
CA LEU A 161 -2.65 5.79 8.47
C LEU A 161 -3.95 6.28 9.14
N ARG A 162 -3.96 6.54 10.44
CA ARG A 162 -5.16 7.08 11.13
C ARG A 162 -5.53 8.44 10.57
N ALA A 163 -4.55 9.34 10.49
CA ALA A 163 -4.74 10.66 9.93
C ALA A 163 -5.08 10.60 8.43
N ALA A 164 -4.49 9.67 7.69
CA ALA A 164 -4.87 9.43 6.29
C ALA A 164 -6.34 8.98 6.17
N ALA A 165 -6.78 8.06 7.02
CA ALA A 165 -8.17 7.59 7.06
C ALA A 165 -9.15 8.74 7.39
N ASP A 166 -8.79 9.66 8.28
CA ASP A 166 -9.63 10.83 8.59
C ASP A 166 -9.84 11.71 7.35
N ILE A 167 -8.78 11.97 6.57
CA ILE A 167 -8.89 12.71 5.29
C ILE A 167 -9.79 11.96 4.30
N ILE A 168 -9.56 10.66 4.11
CA ILE A 168 -10.31 9.83 3.16
C ILE A 168 -11.82 9.81 3.51
N LEU A 169 -12.13 9.79 4.79
CA LEU A 169 -13.51 9.75 5.31
C LEU A 169 -14.15 11.12 5.46
N GLY A 170 -13.41 12.22 5.23
CA GLY A 170 -13.92 13.59 5.33
C GLY A 170 -14.18 14.03 6.77
N MET A 171 -13.35 13.56 7.68
CA MET A 171 -13.48 13.86 9.13
C MET A 171 -12.47 14.92 9.57
#